data_ff3d817c6500f65b81775b2f70d9fe56
#
_entry.id   ff3d817c6500f65b81775b2f70d9fe56
#
_cell.length_a   1.000
_cell.length_b   1.000
_cell.length_c   1.000
_cell.angle_alpha   90.00
_cell.angle_beta   90.00
_cell.angle_gamma   90.00
#
_symmetry.space_group_name_H-M   'P 1'
#
loop_
_entity.id
_entity.type
_entity.pdbx_description
1 polymer ?
#
loop_
_entity_poly.entity_id
_entity_poly.type
_entity_poly.pdbx_seq_one_letter_code
_entity_poly.pdbx_strand_id
1 'polypeptide(L)'
;MEYMVMYILDDPVLMEDLIEAWVDGGVRGATIIESTGMYRLQRKLIPMQYLYSSNKTGEKDNVTIMAIVKDQVTAEKCLEITESVVGDLDHPNTGIFAAWPLGIVKGLHRHGRSDHT
;
A
#
# COMPACT_ATOMS: atom_id res chain seq x y z
N MET A 1 2.13 19.89 -7.55
CA MET A 1 0.84 19.18 -7.45
C MET A 1 1.04 17.90 -6.66
N GLU A 2 0.26 17.72 -5.64
CA GLU A 2 0.35 16.53 -4.82
C GLU A 2 -0.18 15.31 -5.53
N TYR A 3 0.36 14.16 -5.15
CA TYR A 3 -0.06 12.86 -5.67
C TYR A 3 -0.44 11.96 -4.52
N MET A 4 -1.43 11.12 -4.77
CA MET A 4 -1.70 9.99 -3.87
C MET A 4 -0.89 8.81 -4.36
N VAL A 5 -0.19 8.15 -3.46
CA VAL A 5 0.42 6.85 -3.76
C VAL A 5 -0.33 5.80 -2.97
N MET A 6 -0.54 4.66 -3.59
CA MET A 6 -1.25 3.56 -2.97
C MET A 6 -0.55 2.27 -3.33
N TYR A 7 -0.34 1.44 -2.33
CA TYR A 7 0.23 0.12 -2.57
C TYR A 7 -0.58 -0.92 -1.84
N ILE A 8 -1.02 -1.91 -2.58
CA ILE A 8 -1.75 -3.04 -2.00
C ILE A 8 -0.75 -4.16 -1.80
N LEU A 9 -0.44 -4.43 -0.55
CA LEU A 9 0.58 -5.40 -0.17
C LEU A 9 -0.05 -6.78 -0.08
N ASP A 10 0.54 -7.71 -0.83
CA ASP A 10 0.00 -9.05 -0.90
C ASP A 10 0.42 -9.90 0.31
N ASP A 11 1.62 -9.66 0.82
CA ASP A 11 2.15 -10.43 1.95
C ASP A 11 2.42 -9.51 3.13
N PRO A 12 1.56 -9.56 4.17
CA PRO A 12 1.70 -8.65 5.32
C PRO A 12 3.02 -8.78 6.07
N VAL A 13 3.74 -9.86 5.86
CA VAL A 13 5.03 -10.05 6.52
C VAL A 13 6.01 -8.94 6.14
N LEU A 14 5.87 -8.37 4.95
CA LEU A 14 6.76 -7.33 4.47
C LEU A 14 6.35 -5.93 4.89
N MET A 15 5.26 -5.80 5.65
CA MET A 15 4.71 -4.48 5.94
C MET A 15 5.66 -3.58 6.71
N GLU A 16 6.31 -4.13 7.75
CA GLU A 16 7.20 -3.30 8.54
C GLU A 16 8.40 -2.80 7.74
N ASP A 17 8.98 -3.70 6.95
CA ASP A 17 10.12 -3.31 6.12
C ASP A 17 9.71 -2.25 5.11
N LEU A 18 8.52 -2.39 4.54
CA LEU A 18 8.03 -1.46 3.55
C LEU A 18 7.77 -0.09 4.15
N ILE A 19 7.10 -0.05 5.30
CA ILE A 19 6.83 1.22 5.98
C ILE A 19 8.12 1.92 6.31
N GLU A 20 9.08 1.18 6.84
CA GLU A 20 10.38 1.75 7.19
C GLU A 20 11.08 2.31 5.96
N ALA A 21 11.03 1.59 4.85
CA ALA A 21 11.66 2.06 3.62
C ALA A 21 10.98 3.32 3.09
N TRP A 22 9.65 3.38 3.17
CA TRP A 22 8.94 4.58 2.76
C TRP A 22 9.34 5.78 3.61
N VAL A 23 9.37 5.61 4.94
CA VAL A 23 9.74 6.69 5.83
C VAL A 23 11.17 7.17 5.55
N ASP A 24 12.09 6.24 5.38
CA ASP A 24 13.48 6.58 5.09
C ASP A 24 13.61 7.30 3.76
N GLY A 25 12.72 7.00 2.83
CA GLY A 25 12.72 7.64 1.52
C GLY A 25 11.98 8.97 1.48
N GLY A 26 11.44 9.40 2.60
CA GLY A 26 10.75 10.69 2.67
C GLY A 26 9.25 10.61 2.53
N VAL A 27 8.69 9.43 2.45
CA VAL A 27 7.23 9.26 2.37
C VAL A 27 6.70 9.08 3.76
N ARG A 28 6.05 10.11 4.29
CA ARG A 28 5.56 10.11 5.66
C ARG A 28 4.05 10.20 5.69
N GLY A 29 3.49 9.90 6.83
CA GLY A 29 2.05 10.05 7.02
C GLY A 29 1.25 8.99 6.29
N ALA A 30 1.80 7.80 6.15
CA ALA A 30 1.08 6.73 5.49
C ALA A 30 -0.11 6.26 6.32
N THR A 31 -1.19 5.97 5.64
CA THR A 31 -2.38 5.38 6.25
C THR A 31 -2.43 3.92 5.83
N ILE A 32 -2.63 3.05 6.80
CA ILE A 32 -2.66 1.62 6.56
C ILE A 32 -4.08 1.12 6.75
N ILE A 33 -4.59 0.43 5.75
CA ILE A 33 -5.95 -0.08 5.76
C ILE A 33 -5.91 -1.56 5.48
N GLU A 34 -6.48 -2.35 6.36
CA GLU A 34 -6.70 -3.76 6.06
C GLU A 34 -7.90 -3.87 5.16
N SER A 35 -7.77 -4.66 4.11
CA SER A 35 -8.84 -4.78 3.15
C SER A 35 -9.05 -6.23 2.78
N THR A 36 -10.26 -6.52 2.31
CA THR A 36 -10.60 -7.84 1.83
C THR A 36 -10.79 -7.74 0.33
N GLY A 37 -9.97 -8.47 -0.42
CA GLY A 37 -10.09 -8.48 -1.87
C GLY A 37 -11.39 -9.13 -2.32
N MET A 38 -11.77 -8.87 -3.56
CA MET A 38 -13.00 -9.41 -4.10
C MET A 38 -13.01 -10.93 -4.02
N TYR A 39 -11.88 -11.56 -4.25
CA TYR A 39 -11.80 -13.00 -4.18
C TYR A 39 -12.18 -13.52 -2.78
N ARG A 40 -11.68 -12.87 -1.74
CA ARG A 40 -12.03 -13.28 -0.39
C ARG A 40 -13.49 -13.01 -0.08
N LEU A 41 -14.00 -11.89 -0.56
CA LEU A 41 -15.42 -11.57 -0.37
C LEU A 41 -16.28 -12.62 -1.05
N GLN A 42 -15.93 -13.03 -2.25
CA GLN A 42 -16.67 -14.06 -2.95
C GLN A 42 -16.66 -15.36 -2.19
N ARG A 43 -15.54 -15.70 -1.58
CA ARG A 43 -15.45 -16.94 -0.81
C ARG A 43 -16.32 -16.93 0.42
N LYS A 44 -16.56 -15.76 0.97
CA LYS A 44 -17.47 -15.66 2.12
C LYS A 44 -18.92 -15.92 1.72
N LEU A 45 -19.21 -15.86 0.45
CA LEU A 45 -20.55 -16.05 -0.06
C LEU A 45 -20.78 -17.46 -0.63
N ILE A 46 -19.78 -18.32 -0.58
CA ILE A 46 -19.91 -19.68 -1.12
C ILE A 46 -19.99 -20.67 0.05
N PRO A 47 -20.38 -21.91 -0.24
CA PRO A 47 -20.54 -22.91 0.80
C PRO A 47 -19.30 -23.11 1.65
N MET A 48 -19.51 -23.50 2.87
CA MET A 48 -18.45 -23.63 3.86
C MET A 48 -17.31 -24.55 3.39
N GLN A 49 -17.64 -25.61 2.69
CA GLN A 49 -16.59 -26.54 2.25
C GLN A 49 -15.57 -25.86 1.36
N TYR A 50 -16.02 -24.92 0.53
CA TYR A 50 -15.10 -24.19 -0.34
C TYR A 50 -14.26 -23.23 0.47
N LEU A 51 -14.88 -22.56 1.44
CA LEU A 51 -14.15 -21.65 2.31
C LEU A 51 -13.08 -22.39 3.07
N TYR A 52 -13.42 -23.55 3.60
CA TYR A 52 -12.49 -24.32 4.36
C TYR A 52 -11.30 -24.74 3.52
N SER A 53 -11.58 -25.23 2.32
CA SER A 53 -10.53 -25.65 1.43
C SER A 53 -9.61 -24.49 1.09
N SER A 54 -10.18 -23.32 0.84
CA SER A 54 -9.41 -22.13 0.50
C SER A 54 -8.53 -21.68 1.65
N ASN A 55 -9.05 -21.79 2.85
CA ASN A 55 -8.29 -21.34 4.01
C ASN A 55 -7.00 -22.14 4.19
N LYS A 56 -6.99 -23.34 3.74
CA LYS A 56 -5.81 -24.16 3.85
C LYS A 56 -4.65 -23.65 3.03
N THR A 57 -4.92 -22.79 2.08
CA THR A 57 -3.86 -22.22 1.27
C THR A 57 -3.11 -21.11 1.98
N GLY A 58 -3.54 -20.75 3.18
CA GLY A 58 -2.87 -19.70 3.92
C GLY A 58 -3.16 -18.31 3.41
N GLU A 59 -4.32 -18.12 2.86
CA GLU A 59 -4.68 -16.82 2.35
C GLU A 59 -4.76 -15.78 3.44
N LYS A 60 -4.30 -14.59 3.12
CA LYS A 60 -4.20 -13.50 4.07
C LYS A 60 -5.00 -12.33 3.55
N ASP A 61 -5.42 -11.48 4.48
CA ASP A 61 -6.04 -10.22 4.10
C ASP A 61 -4.99 -9.32 3.47
N ASN A 62 -5.43 -8.53 2.51
CA ASN A 62 -4.55 -7.55 1.89
C ASN A 62 -4.41 -6.35 2.79
N VAL A 63 -3.26 -5.70 2.70
CA VAL A 63 -3.01 -4.46 3.41
C VAL A 63 -2.80 -3.38 2.36
N THR A 64 -3.53 -2.28 2.50
CA THR A 64 -3.38 -1.14 1.60
C THR A 64 -2.69 -0.02 2.35
N ILE A 65 -1.64 0.51 1.75
CA ILE A 65 -0.87 1.61 2.31
C ILE A 65 -1.04 2.80 1.38
N MET A 66 -1.43 3.94 1.94
CA MET A 66 -1.67 5.14 1.15
C MET A 66 -0.95 6.32 1.77
N ALA A 67 -0.44 7.21 0.94
CA ALA A 67 0.20 8.41 1.41
C ALA A 67 0.08 9.49 0.35
N ILE A 68 0.10 10.75 0.79
CA ILE A 68 0.10 11.88 -0.11
C ILE A 68 1.52 12.41 -0.19
N VAL A 69 2.05 12.50 -1.40
CA VAL A 69 3.40 13.00 -1.62
C VAL A 69 3.32 14.30 -2.41
N LYS A 70 4.41 15.05 -2.39
CA LYS A 70 4.37 16.43 -2.86
C LYS A 70 4.34 16.56 -4.37
N ASP A 71 4.83 15.58 -5.10
CA ASP A 71 4.88 15.69 -6.56
C ASP A 71 5.06 14.33 -7.20
N GLN A 72 5.05 14.33 -8.54
CA GLN A 72 5.17 13.10 -9.30
C GLN A 72 6.53 12.45 -9.12
N VAL A 73 7.58 13.24 -9.01
CA VAL A 73 8.92 12.69 -8.83
C VAL A 73 8.99 11.87 -7.54
N THR A 74 8.38 12.39 -6.48
CA THR A 74 8.35 11.68 -5.22
C THR A 74 7.52 10.41 -5.32
N ALA A 75 6.43 10.45 -6.09
CA ALA A 75 5.61 9.26 -6.30
C ALA A 75 6.40 8.19 -7.05
N GLU A 76 7.17 8.59 -8.06
CA GLU A 76 8.00 7.64 -8.81
C GLU A 76 9.08 7.06 -7.91
N LYS A 77 9.67 7.89 -7.06
CA LYS A 77 10.66 7.41 -6.11
C LYS A 77 10.05 6.42 -5.15
N CYS A 78 8.82 6.66 -4.73
CA CYS A 78 8.11 5.74 -3.85
C CYS A 78 7.94 4.37 -4.51
N LEU A 79 7.66 4.35 -5.81
CA LEU A 79 7.58 3.09 -6.53
C LEU A 79 8.91 2.36 -6.51
N GLU A 80 10.02 3.07 -6.75
CA GLU A 80 11.33 2.45 -6.71
C GLU A 80 11.62 1.85 -5.34
N ILE A 81 11.30 2.62 -4.30
CA ILE A 81 11.52 2.16 -2.93
C ILE A 81 10.69 0.91 -2.65
N THR A 82 9.44 0.92 -3.10
CA THR A 82 8.56 -0.23 -2.91
C THR A 82 9.13 -1.46 -3.58
N GLU A 83 9.59 -1.33 -4.81
CA GLU A 83 10.16 -2.46 -5.52
C GLU A 83 11.46 -2.94 -4.90
N SER A 84 12.18 -2.07 -4.21
CA SER A 84 13.41 -2.49 -3.54
C SER A 84 13.11 -3.43 -2.36
N VAL A 85 11.90 -3.37 -1.83
CA VAL A 85 11.50 -4.22 -0.70
C VAL A 85 10.79 -5.48 -1.18
N VAL A 86 9.85 -5.33 -2.11
CA VAL A 86 8.97 -6.43 -2.47
C VAL A 86 9.35 -7.12 -3.77
N GLY A 87 10.26 -6.53 -4.53
CA GLY A 87 10.66 -7.07 -5.81
C GLY A 87 9.91 -6.43 -6.96
N ASP A 88 10.16 -6.93 -8.15
CA ASP A 88 9.59 -6.39 -9.38
C ASP A 88 8.08 -6.59 -9.38
N LEU A 89 7.34 -5.49 -9.44
CA LEU A 89 5.88 -5.55 -9.39
C LEU A 89 5.25 -6.13 -10.65
N ASP A 90 6.04 -6.30 -11.71
CA ASP A 90 5.53 -7.01 -12.88
C ASP A 90 5.44 -8.50 -12.65
N HIS A 91 6.05 -9.00 -11.59
CA HIS A 91 5.94 -10.42 -11.24
C HIS A 91 4.65 -10.65 -10.47
N PRO A 92 4.04 -11.84 -10.61
CA PRO A 92 2.80 -12.12 -9.89
C PRO A 92 3.01 -12.18 -8.38
N ASN A 93 1.95 -11.86 -7.65
CA ASN A 93 1.92 -11.97 -6.19
C ASN A 93 2.83 -11.00 -5.47
N THR A 94 3.14 -9.86 -6.11
CA THR A 94 3.96 -8.84 -5.46
C THR A 94 3.13 -7.65 -5.01
N GLY A 95 1.87 -7.54 -5.45
CA GLY A 95 1.01 -6.44 -5.07
C GLY A 95 0.76 -5.48 -6.21
N ILE A 96 0.12 -4.38 -5.89
CA ILE A 96 -0.25 -3.37 -6.89
C ILE A 96 0.14 -2.00 -6.37
N PHE A 97 0.90 -1.27 -7.17
CA PHE A 97 1.24 0.11 -6.88
C PHE A 97 0.52 1.01 -7.86
N ALA A 98 -0.10 2.07 -7.35
CA ALA A 98 -0.76 3.04 -8.19
C ALA A 98 -0.52 4.43 -7.62
N ALA A 99 -0.48 5.43 -8.49
CA ALA A 99 -0.35 6.81 -8.06
C ALA A 99 -1.14 7.68 -9.02
N TRP A 100 -1.71 8.76 -8.49
CA TRP A 100 -2.48 9.68 -9.33
C TRP A 100 -2.43 11.08 -8.74
N PRO A 101 -2.60 12.10 -9.59
CA PRO A 101 -2.57 13.47 -9.12
C PRO A 101 -3.84 13.82 -8.35
N LEU A 102 -3.70 14.72 -7.38
CA LEU A 102 -4.82 15.15 -6.56
C LEU A 102 -5.21 16.57 -6.94
N GLY A 103 -6.49 16.76 -7.22
CA GLY A 103 -6.98 18.07 -7.60
C GLY A 103 -7.16 19.00 -6.41
N ILE A 104 -7.51 18.48 -5.26
CA ILE A 104 -7.74 19.27 -4.06
C ILE A 104 -7.12 18.53 -2.88
N VAL A 105 -6.27 19.24 -2.12
CA VAL A 105 -5.71 18.71 -0.88
C VAL A 105 -5.79 19.82 0.16
N LYS A 106 -6.32 19.51 1.32
CA LYS A 106 -6.40 20.47 2.41
C LYS A 106 -6.22 19.72 3.73
N GLY A 107 -5.57 20.36 4.66
CA GLY A 107 -5.35 19.74 5.95
C GLY A 107 -4.07 18.92 6.05
N LEU A 108 -3.23 19.02 5.02
CA LEU A 108 -1.97 18.32 5.02
C LEU A 108 -0.96 19.10 5.84
N HIS A 109 -0.52 18.53 6.96
CA HIS A 109 0.45 19.18 7.82
C HIS A 109 1.79 18.50 7.61
N ARG A 110 2.77 19.30 7.21
CA ARG A 110 4.09 18.76 6.96
C ARG A 110 4.86 18.68 8.26
N HIS A 111 5.47 17.58 8.49
CA HIS A 111 6.30 17.38 9.66
C HIS A 111 7.71 17.81 9.36
N GLY A 112 8.26 18.46 10.24
CA GLY A 112 9.53 19.01 10.02
C GLY A 112 9.38 20.42 9.56
N ARG A 113 8.63 20.64 9.76
CA ARG A 113 8.59 21.68 9.53
C ARG A 113 8.50 22.44 10.50
N SER A 114 8.58 22.02 10.58
CA SER A 114 8.47 22.12 11.24
C SER A 114 7.97 22.57 11.43
N ASP A 115 7.55 22.16 11.51
CA ASP A 115 7.19 22.05 11.55
C ASP A 115 6.96 22.37 11.70
N HIS A 116 6.98 22.42 11.99
CA HIS A 116 6.83 22.14 11.94
C HIS A 116 6.83 22.33 11.75
N THR A 117 6.79 22.60 12.12
CA THR A 117 6.84 22.24 11.85
C THR A 117 6.90 22.17 11.72
#